data_08d32da510d85008858577db12f65a1d
#
_entry.id   08d32da510d85008858577db12f65a1d
#
_cell.length_a   1.000
_cell.length_b   1.000
_cell.length_c   1.000
_cell.angle_alpha   90.00
_cell.angle_beta   90.00
_cell.angle_gamma   90.00
#
_symmetry.space_group_name_H-M   'P 1'
#
loop_
_entity.id
_entity.type
_entity.pdbx_description
1 polymer ?
#
loop_
_entity_poly.entity_id
_entity_poly.type
_entity_poly.pdbx_seq_one_letter_code
_entity_poly.pdbx_strand_id
1 'polypeptide(L)'
;MLSDAMPINSYSKDDILTIRVLDERLIDPEQLKRLFDDLYALLGKSDEQQVVLDFGAVKFMASAMLGKLVALKKKCDEYKVKLKLCSVAPDILQVFKITKLNKVFDIQTDEATARKSFNKRGFFG
;
A
#
# COMPACT_ATOMS: atom_id res chain seq x y z
N MET A 1 -15.10 21.36 -1.97
CA MET A 1 -15.02 21.02 -1.92
C MET A 1 -14.61 20.14 -1.56
N LEU A 2 -14.45 20.03 -1.10
CA LEU A 2 -14.17 19.32 -0.70
C LEU A 2 -13.88 18.28 -0.87
N SER A 3 -14.73 18.08 -1.29
CA SER A 3 -14.45 16.96 -1.77
C SER A 3 -13.05 16.77 -2.01
N ASP A 4 -12.50 17.49 -1.67
CA ASP A 4 -11.18 17.43 -1.78
C ASP A 4 -10.53 16.68 -0.75
N ALA A 5 -11.25 15.84 -0.04
CA ALA A 5 -10.67 14.94 0.90
C ALA A 5 -9.66 14.11 0.16
N MET A 6 -8.45 14.06 0.63
CA MET A 6 -7.42 13.23 0.07
C MET A 6 -7.82 11.79 0.24
N PRO A 7 -7.61 10.94 -0.76
CA PRO A 7 -7.95 9.53 -0.64
C PRO A 7 -6.99 8.76 0.25
N ILE A 8 -5.96 9.42 0.74
CA ILE A 8 -4.95 8.76 1.60
C ILE A 8 -4.61 9.65 2.77
N ASN A 9 -4.11 8.99 3.82
CA ASN A 9 -3.57 9.66 4.99
C ASN A 9 -2.20 9.03 5.24
N SER A 10 -1.22 9.80 5.68
CA SER A 10 0.12 9.25 5.84
C SER A 10 0.85 9.89 6.99
N TYR A 11 1.84 9.16 7.51
CA TYR A 11 2.76 9.70 8.50
C TYR A 11 4.09 8.96 8.39
N SER A 12 5.16 9.63 8.79
CA SER A 12 6.49 9.04 8.82
C SER A 12 6.94 8.89 10.25
N LYS A 13 7.45 7.72 10.58
CA LYS A 13 7.98 7.45 11.90
C LYS A 13 8.96 6.29 11.81
N ASP A 14 10.10 6.41 12.47
CA ASP A 14 11.14 5.37 12.51
C ASP A 14 11.60 4.98 11.11
N ASP A 15 11.71 5.97 10.23
CA ASP A 15 12.16 5.79 8.85
C ASP A 15 11.19 4.96 8.01
N ILE A 16 9.95 4.86 8.46
CA ILE A 16 8.90 4.15 7.74
C ILE A 16 7.78 5.12 7.40
N LEU A 17 7.41 5.16 6.13
CA LEU A 17 6.25 5.92 5.67
C LEU A 17 5.05 4.99 5.67
N THR A 18 4.05 5.31 6.49
CA THR A 18 2.81 4.55 6.54
C THR A 18 1.74 5.33 5.82
N ILE A 19 1.11 4.69 4.83
CA ILE A 19 0.07 5.31 4.01
C ILE A 19 -1.21 4.51 4.20
N ARG A 20 -2.26 5.17 4.65
CA ARG A 20 -3.56 4.53 4.79
C ARG A 20 -4.48 4.99 3.69
N VAL A 21 -5.04 4.03 2.97
CA VAL A 21 -6.05 4.31 1.94
C VAL A 21 -7.38 4.45 2.65
N LEU A 22 -8.09 5.56 2.41
CA LEU A 22 -9.27 5.89 3.20
C LEU A 22 -10.59 5.44 2.59
N ASP A 23 -10.63 5.19 1.30
CA ASP A 23 -11.87 4.81 0.62
C ASP A 23 -12.24 3.37 0.92
N GLU A 24 -13.50 3.16 1.22
CA GLU A 24 -14.01 1.82 1.46
C GLU A 24 -14.12 1.01 0.17
N ARG A 25 -14.40 1.69 -0.93
CA ARG A 25 -14.63 1.05 -2.23
C ARG A 25 -13.67 1.63 -3.26
N LEU A 26 -12.83 0.79 -3.80
CA LEU A 26 -11.84 1.19 -4.82
C LEU A 26 -12.26 0.56 -6.15
N ILE A 27 -13.23 1.15 -6.80
CA ILE A 27 -13.88 0.55 -7.96
C ILE A 27 -13.86 1.43 -9.20
N ASP A 28 -14.07 2.73 -9.03
CA ASP A 28 -14.22 3.65 -10.16
C ASP A 28 -12.87 3.97 -10.80
N PRO A 29 -12.75 3.84 -12.13
CA PRO A 29 -11.45 4.06 -12.80
C PRO A 29 -10.84 5.44 -12.54
N GLU A 30 -11.64 6.49 -12.47
CA GLU A 30 -11.10 7.82 -12.19
C GLU A 30 -10.64 7.95 -10.76
N GLN A 31 -11.35 7.31 -9.85
CA GLN A 31 -10.95 7.26 -8.46
C GLN A 31 -9.60 6.55 -8.33
N LEU A 32 -9.42 5.43 -9.02
CA LEU A 32 -8.18 4.69 -8.97
C LEU A 32 -7.02 5.50 -9.55
N LYS A 33 -7.29 6.21 -10.64
CA LYS A 33 -6.26 7.05 -11.24
C LYS A 33 -5.79 8.12 -10.24
N ARG A 34 -6.74 8.79 -9.60
CA ARG A 34 -6.41 9.83 -8.61
C ARG A 34 -5.63 9.24 -7.43
N LEU A 35 -6.07 8.07 -6.96
CA LEU A 35 -5.39 7.42 -5.85
C LEU A 35 -3.94 7.16 -6.18
N PHE A 36 -3.66 6.59 -7.35
CA PHE A 36 -2.29 6.25 -7.69
C PHE A 36 -1.46 7.48 -8.05
N ASP A 37 -2.09 8.51 -8.63
CA ASP A 37 -1.38 9.77 -8.83
C ASP A 37 -0.90 10.32 -7.49
N ASP A 38 -1.77 10.27 -6.47
CA ASP A 38 -1.41 10.75 -5.14
C ASP A 38 -0.35 9.87 -4.48
N LEU A 39 -0.45 8.56 -4.66
CA LEU A 39 0.55 7.65 -4.11
C LEU A 39 1.92 7.91 -4.71
N TYR A 40 1.99 8.05 -6.04
CA TYR A 40 3.26 8.33 -6.70
C TYR A 40 3.82 9.69 -6.28
N ALA A 41 2.96 10.70 -6.15
CA ALA A 41 3.41 12.02 -5.74
C ALA A 41 3.99 11.97 -4.32
N LEU A 42 3.30 11.27 -3.42
CA LEU A 42 3.76 11.15 -2.04
C LEU A 42 5.09 10.40 -1.97
N LEU A 43 5.18 9.29 -2.68
CA LEU A 43 6.41 8.50 -2.68
C LEU A 43 7.57 9.27 -3.29
N GLY A 44 7.28 10.09 -4.30
CA GLY A 44 8.31 10.91 -4.93
C GLY A 44 8.86 11.99 -4.02
N LYS A 45 8.07 12.43 -3.04
CA LYS A 45 8.52 13.45 -2.09
C LYS A 45 9.17 12.86 -0.85
N SER A 46 8.94 11.58 -0.61
CA SER A 46 9.40 10.95 0.63
C SER A 46 10.83 10.47 0.48
N ASP A 47 11.58 10.58 1.56
CA ASP A 47 12.94 10.04 1.61
C ASP A 47 12.99 8.65 2.20
N GLU A 48 11.86 8.17 2.74
CA GLU A 48 11.83 6.83 3.33
C GLU A 48 11.94 5.76 2.26
N GLN A 49 12.69 4.72 2.57
CA GLN A 49 12.82 3.57 1.68
C GLN A 49 12.04 2.37 2.20
N GLN A 50 11.24 2.57 3.24
CA GLN A 50 10.39 1.54 3.81
C GLN A 50 8.97 2.11 3.88
N VAL A 51 8.04 1.43 3.22
CA VAL A 51 6.68 1.94 3.08
C VAL A 51 5.68 0.85 3.44
N VAL A 52 4.70 1.22 4.26
CA VAL A 52 3.56 0.36 4.59
C VAL A 52 2.32 0.97 3.96
N LEU A 53 1.60 0.19 3.18
CA LEU A 53 0.35 0.60 2.58
C LEU A 53 -0.79 -0.14 3.29
N ASP A 54 -1.59 0.60 4.04
CA ASP A 54 -2.60 0.05 4.93
C ASP A 54 -3.98 0.09 4.25
N PHE A 55 -4.56 -1.08 4.06
CA PHE A 55 -5.87 -1.24 3.43
C PHE A 55 -6.98 -1.51 4.45
N GLY A 56 -6.77 -1.16 5.71
CA GLY A 56 -7.74 -1.48 6.76
C GLY A 56 -9.12 -0.89 6.55
N ALA A 57 -9.25 0.20 5.81
CA ALA A 57 -10.54 0.80 5.53
C ALA A 57 -11.18 0.24 4.25
N VAL A 58 -10.42 -0.46 3.42
CA VAL A 58 -10.88 -0.90 2.10
C VAL A 58 -11.63 -2.22 2.21
N LYS A 59 -12.87 -2.25 1.74
CA LYS A 59 -13.71 -3.44 1.77
C LYS A 59 -14.00 -4.00 0.38
N PHE A 60 -13.94 -3.16 -0.63
CA PHE A 60 -14.23 -3.57 -2.01
C PHE A 60 -13.15 -3.02 -2.93
N MET A 61 -12.66 -3.86 -3.83
CA MET A 61 -11.56 -3.49 -4.71
C MET A 61 -11.78 -4.10 -6.08
N ALA A 62 -11.78 -3.26 -7.11
CA ALA A 62 -11.90 -3.74 -8.48
C ALA A 62 -10.62 -4.45 -8.89
N SER A 63 -10.74 -5.42 -9.80
CA SER A 63 -9.57 -6.17 -10.26
C SER A 63 -8.52 -5.25 -10.91
N ALA A 64 -8.93 -4.11 -11.45
CA ALA A 64 -7.99 -3.14 -12.02
C ALA A 64 -6.97 -2.66 -10.99
N MET A 65 -7.34 -2.66 -9.70
CA MET A 65 -6.41 -2.29 -8.64
C MET A 65 -5.19 -3.18 -8.61
N LEU A 66 -5.37 -4.46 -8.90
CA LEU A 66 -4.27 -5.41 -8.81
C LEU A 66 -3.15 -5.06 -9.79
N GLY A 67 -3.53 -4.71 -11.02
CA GLY A 67 -2.54 -4.30 -12.01
C GLY A 67 -1.83 -3.02 -11.60
N LYS A 68 -2.58 -2.09 -11.04
CA LYS A 68 -1.98 -0.83 -10.59
C LYS A 68 -1.06 -1.04 -9.41
N LEU A 69 -1.40 -1.96 -8.51
CA LEU A 69 -0.53 -2.29 -7.39
C LEU A 69 0.75 -2.96 -7.87
N VAL A 70 0.65 -3.86 -8.85
CA VAL A 70 1.84 -4.50 -9.42
C VAL A 70 2.77 -3.45 -10.03
N ALA A 71 2.19 -2.48 -10.76
CA ALA A 71 2.99 -1.41 -11.35
C ALA A 71 3.68 -0.58 -10.27
N LEU A 72 2.95 -0.29 -9.18
CA LEU A 72 3.51 0.45 -8.06
C LEU A 72 4.68 -0.32 -7.43
N LYS A 73 4.50 -1.62 -7.24
CA LYS A 73 5.54 -2.47 -6.67
C LYS A 73 6.80 -2.45 -7.53
N LYS A 74 6.63 -2.54 -8.85
CA LYS A 74 7.77 -2.49 -9.76
C LYS A 74 8.51 -1.17 -9.64
N LYS A 75 7.76 -0.08 -9.53
CA LYS A 75 8.37 1.24 -9.40
C LYS A 75 9.13 1.33 -8.08
N CYS A 76 8.55 0.82 -7.00
CA CYS A 76 9.22 0.79 -5.72
C CYS A 76 10.52 -0.01 -5.79
N ASP A 77 10.47 -1.16 -6.45
CA ASP A 77 11.67 -2.00 -6.59
C ASP A 77 12.76 -1.27 -7.36
N GLU A 78 12.39 -0.52 -8.42
CA GLU A 78 13.37 0.23 -9.20
C GLU A 78 14.12 1.24 -8.35
N TYR A 79 13.41 1.87 -7.41
CA TYR A 79 14.01 2.89 -6.56
C TYR A 79 14.46 2.34 -5.22
N LYS A 80 14.45 1.01 -5.08
CA LYS A 80 14.89 0.33 -3.85
C LYS A 80 14.06 0.69 -2.64
N VAL A 81 12.78 0.93 -2.87
CA VAL A 81 11.81 1.17 -1.81
C VAL A 81 11.14 -0.16 -1.48
N LYS A 82 11.15 -0.53 -0.21
CA LYS A 82 10.51 -1.75 0.24
C LYS A 82 9.07 -1.45 0.59
N LEU A 83 8.16 -2.11 -0.10
CA LEU A 83 6.73 -1.90 0.06
C LEU A 83 6.10 -3.11 0.72
N LYS A 84 5.35 -2.89 1.79
CA LYS A 84 4.56 -3.92 2.46
C LYS A 84 3.12 -3.48 2.48
N LEU A 85 2.22 -4.45 2.30
CA LEU A 85 0.77 -4.21 2.43
C LEU A 85 0.32 -4.75 3.77
N CYS A 86 -0.72 -4.17 4.34
CA CYS A 86 -1.26 -4.72 5.58
C CYS A 86 -2.77 -4.50 5.68
N SER A 87 -3.38 -5.24 6.59
CA SER A 87 -4.80 -5.12 6.91
C SER A 87 -5.70 -5.35 5.71
N VAL A 88 -5.30 -6.27 4.83
CA VAL A 88 -6.09 -6.59 3.64
C VAL A 88 -7.29 -7.44 4.06
N ALA A 89 -8.50 -7.05 3.65
CA ALA A 89 -9.71 -7.77 4.00
C ALA A 89 -9.64 -9.22 3.50
N PRO A 90 -10.25 -10.17 4.23
CA PRO A 90 -10.14 -11.59 3.85
C PRO A 90 -10.57 -11.89 2.42
N ASP A 91 -11.65 -11.28 1.94
CA ASP A 91 -12.11 -11.50 0.58
C ASP A 91 -11.10 -11.01 -0.44
N ILE A 92 -10.49 -9.87 -0.17
CA ILE A 92 -9.48 -9.29 -1.05
C ILE A 92 -8.23 -10.14 -1.01
N LEU A 93 -7.86 -10.60 0.19
CA LEU A 93 -6.69 -11.45 0.35
C LEU A 93 -6.83 -12.74 -0.45
N GLN A 94 -8.06 -13.29 -0.52
CA GLN A 94 -8.32 -14.46 -1.34
C GLN A 94 -8.01 -14.20 -2.81
N VAL A 95 -8.37 -13.01 -3.32
CA VAL A 95 -8.07 -12.65 -4.69
C VAL A 95 -6.56 -12.61 -4.92
N PHE A 96 -5.81 -12.07 -3.96
CA PHE A 96 -4.36 -12.08 -4.05
C PHE A 96 -3.82 -13.50 -4.14
N LYS A 97 -4.39 -14.41 -3.35
CA LYS A 97 -3.95 -15.81 -3.35
C LYS A 97 -4.29 -16.52 -4.66
N ILE A 98 -5.51 -16.30 -5.15
CA ILE A 98 -5.95 -16.94 -6.39
C ILE A 98 -5.11 -16.48 -7.57
N THR A 99 -4.73 -15.22 -7.60
CA THR A 99 -3.90 -14.64 -8.66
C THR A 99 -2.41 -14.84 -8.40
N LYS A 100 -2.07 -15.45 -7.26
CA LYS A 100 -0.69 -15.66 -6.82
C LYS A 100 0.08 -14.38 -6.55
N LEU A 101 -0.62 -13.27 -6.42
CA LEU A 101 0.01 -12.00 -6.08
C LEU A 101 0.47 -11.95 -4.64
N ASN A 102 -0.04 -12.87 -3.80
CA ASN A 102 0.45 -12.99 -2.44
C ASN A 102 1.92 -13.39 -2.39
N LYS A 103 2.47 -13.87 -3.51
CA LYS A 103 3.89 -14.18 -3.60
C LYS A 103 4.72 -12.99 -4.09
N VAL A 104 4.05 -12.03 -4.71
CA VAL A 104 4.70 -10.82 -5.19
C VAL A 104 4.78 -9.77 -4.10
N PHE A 105 3.73 -9.67 -3.28
CA PHE A 105 3.64 -8.67 -2.23
C PHE A 105 3.90 -9.27 -0.87
N ASP A 106 4.58 -8.50 -0.03
CA ASP A 106 4.75 -8.84 1.38
C ASP A 106 3.50 -8.30 2.09
N ILE A 107 2.59 -9.19 2.44
CA ILE A 107 1.31 -8.83 3.04
C ILE A 107 1.32 -9.23 4.51
N GLN A 108 1.20 -8.25 5.38
CA GLN A 108 1.22 -8.46 6.82
C GLN A 108 -0.18 -8.32 7.40
N THR A 109 -0.37 -8.84 8.59
CA THR A 109 -1.68 -8.89 9.22
C THR A 109 -2.24 -7.49 9.51
N ASP A 110 -1.41 -6.62 10.05
CA ASP A 110 -1.84 -5.28 10.42
C ASP A 110 -0.65 -4.32 10.36
N GLU A 111 -0.94 -3.05 10.61
CA GLU A 111 0.08 -2.01 10.52
C GLU A 111 1.23 -2.25 11.49
N ALA A 112 0.94 -2.58 12.73
CA ALA A 112 1.98 -2.77 13.73
C ALA A 112 2.90 -3.91 13.33
N THR A 113 2.34 -5.02 12.86
CA THR A 113 3.13 -6.17 12.40
C THR A 113 3.98 -5.80 11.19
N ALA A 114 3.41 -5.04 10.25
CA ALA A 114 4.14 -4.62 9.06
C ALA A 114 5.33 -3.76 9.45
N ARG A 115 5.13 -2.80 10.34
CA ARG A 115 6.22 -1.92 10.78
C ARG A 115 7.31 -2.69 11.49
N LYS A 116 6.92 -3.62 12.37
CA LYS A 116 7.90 -4.44 13.08
C LYS A 116 8.70 -5.34 12.15
N SER A 117 8.09 -5.78 11.06
CA SER A 117 8.75 -6.70 10.15
C SER A 117 9.96 -6.06 9.46
N PHE A 118 9.98 -4.74 9.32
CA PHE A 118 11.15 -4.05 8.80
C PHE A 118 12.31 -4.11 9.79
N ASN A 119 12.00 -4.07 11.08
CA ASN A 119 13.05 -4.02 12.10
C ASN A 119 13.74 -5.35 12.34
N LYS A 120 13.12 -6.45 11.95
CA LYS A 120 13.73 -7.76 12.16
C LYS A 120 15.09 -7.89 11.52
N ARG A 121 15.27 -7.29 10.35
CA ARG A 121 16.55 -7.40 9.68
C ARG A 121 17.64 -6.66 10.40
N GLY A 122 17.34 -5.48 10.89
CA GLY A 122 18.31 -4.70 11.60
C GLY A 122 18.80 -5.36 12.85
N PHE A 123 17.99 -6.22 13.41
CA PHE A 123 18.33 -6.87 14.64
C PHE A 123 19.52 -7.81 14.48
N PHE A 124 19.65 -8.42 13.31
CA PHE A 124 20.77 -9.32 13.05
C PHE A 124 21.83 -8.71 12.17
N GLY A 125 21.55 -7.55 11.66
CA GLY A 125 22.41 -6.91 10.70
C GLY A 125 23.61 -6.31 11.30
#